data_3b59858301ef47f442b26afe348a7ced
#
_entry.id   3b59858301ef47f442b26afe348a7ced
#
_cell.length_a   1.000
_cell.length_b   1.000
_cell.length_c   1.000
_cell.angle_alpha   90.00
_cell.angle_beta   90.00
_cell.angle_gamma   90.00
#
_symmetry.space_group_name_H-M   'P 1'
#
loop_
_entity.id
_entity.type
_entity.pdbx_description
1 polymer ?
#
loop_
_entity_poly.entity_id
_entity_poly.type
_entity_poly.pdbx_seq_one_letter_code
_entity_poly.pdbx_strand_id
1 'polypeptide(L)'
;MNDKVLSTPERLSQLVCCKVIFSSLVLWFFCVAAQASPIVNIVPEAVQLTSFPIEYFIDDSKLLDYQSVRKEAFQKTTSTTTLGTQATVTWYRITLYNSKQQDKNLFLNLPKAYHVRSIQIVEERSKGLTNQTLIDLNQASDHPLMYRGAVVYPFVVPAGETTVLYVRSHVYSHQWFSSEIYDDAHSRRALVGGHLDIALLVGMMLALVFYNGLLYFATSRKENILYSLYLISGLTWIALSYGLISKAFNVYGDSLFILNLSVFTMPIFLLLFMMAIFETRKFYPKEHRALQGVLVLLVASFLYGLVDITGALKPATGLASLMMVVTFSVSISLLRKRNPLAKFFLIGHTFFIIFNGFAVMYYMGFVKPNYINSHGVGIGIVLEALTLAFIISYRIKILEDIRSKQDELKKQASTDPLTQLYNRRYFIAEGRYMVKKANANETSLSVLTIDIDHFKTVNDNHGHNVGDLVLIGVAGVFQRFSRDKDLIARFGGEEFVILLPEAGYTEALECAERIREGVEKHSFKVNDGLTLQVRVSIGVTYVDVKTLEPLESAIDRADKALYQAKSLGRNRVCGADLSDSTVYEPTEIAATSYP
;
A
#
# COMPACT_ATOMS: atom_id res chain seq x y z
N MET A 1 53.95 -18.25 -13.12
CA MET A 1 54.37 -19.67 -13.05
C MET A 1 53.23 -20.45 -12.42
N ASN A 2 52.73 -21.36 -13.21
CA ASN A 2 51.81 -22.46 -12.98
C ASN A 2 50.35 -22.19 -12.67
N ASP A 3 49.61 -21.94 -13.74
CA ASP A 3 48.23 -22.40 -13.93
C ASP A 3 48.13 -23.92 -13.93
N LYS A 4 47.21 -24.46 -13.11
CA LYS A 4 46.70 -25.81 -13.32
C LYS A 4 45.23 -25.70 -13.74
N VAL A 5 45.03 -25.80 -15.04
CA VAL A 5 43.75 -26.09 -15.68
C VAL A 5 43.35 -27.52 -15.31
N LEU A 6 42.29 -27.71 -14.55
CA LEU A 6 41.66 -28.98 -14.26
C LEU A 6 40.87 -29.47 -15.49
N SER A 7 41.18 -30.69 -15.93
CA SER A 7 40.73 -31.32 -17.15
C SER A 7 39.24 -31.71 -17.15
N THR A 8 38.64 -31.63 -18.32
CA THR A 8 37.25 -31.87 -18.73
C THR A 8 36.56 -33.19 -18.35
N PRO A 9 37.21 -34.28 -17.86
CA PRO A 9 36.51 -35.53 -17.51
C PRO A 9 35.75 -35.51 -16.17
N GLU A 10 36.15 -34.69 -15.19
CA GLU A 10 35.51 -34.69 -13.86
C GLU A 10 34.16 -33.97 -13.82
N ARG A 11 33.90 -33.02 -14.70
CA ARG A 11 32.59 -32.34 -14.80
C ARG A 11 31.50 -33.22 -15.43
N LEU A 12 31.87 -34.16 -16.29
CA LEU A 12 30.90 -35.10 -16.89
C LEU A 12 30.46 -36.19 -15.90
N SER A 13 31.35 -36.65 -15.01
CA SER A 13 31.00 -37.67 -14.00
C SER A 13 30.05 -37.13 -12.91
N GLN A 14 30.18 -35.90 -12.50
CA GLN A 14 29.26 -35.26 -11.53
C GLN A 14 27.86 -34.99 -12.12
N LEU A 15 27.75 -34.62 -13.39
CA LEU A 15 26.47 -34.44 -14.08
C LEU A 15 25.72 -35.76 -14.34
N VAL A 16 26.43 -36.85 -14.57
CA VAL A 16 25.83 -38.17 -14.73
C VAL A 16 25.40 -38.75 -13.39
N CYS A 17 26.17 -38.55 -12.31
CA CYS A 17 25.79 -38.94 -10.96
C CYS A 17 24.52 -38.21 -10.47
N CYS A 18 24.39 -36.90 -10.71
CA CYS A 18 23.18 -36.14 -10.35
C CYS A 18 21.94 -36.60 -11.13
N LYS A 19 22.09 -36.97 -12.43
CA LYS A 19 20.96 -37.48 -13.21
C LYS A 19 20.54 -38.89 -12.77
N VAL A 20 21.47 -39.76 -12.40
CA VAL A 20 21.18 -41.10 -11.90
C VAL A 20 20.54 -41.05 -10.51
N ILE A 21 21.00 -40.15 -9.62
CA ILE A 21 20.41 -39.97 -8.29
C ILE A 21 18.99 -39.37 -8.42
N PHE A 22 18.77 -38.43 -9.34
CA PHE A 22 17.43 -37.84 -9.57
C PHE A 22 16.47 -38.87 -10.19
N SER A 23 16.95 -39.71 -11.11
CA SER A 23 16.14 -40.78 -11.72
C SER A 23 15.84 -41.91 -10.74
N SER A 24 16.76 -42.27 -9.85
CA SER A 24 16.53 -43.29 -8.82
C SER A 24 15.64 -42.78 -7.67
N LEU A 25 15.68 -41.49 -7.33
CA LEU A 25 14.72 -40.89 -6.39
C LEU A 25 13.30 -40.81 -6.95
N VAL A 26 13.13 -40.59 -8.26
CA VAL A 26 11.82 -40.62 -8.93
C VAL A 26 11.26 -42.03 -9.05
N LEU A 27 12.12 -43.04 -9.26
CA LEU A 27 11.69 -44.45 -9.34
C LEU A 27 11.34 -45.05 -7.96
N TRP A 28 11.86 -44.53 -6.86
CA TRP A 28 11.56 -45.03 -5.51
C TRP A 28 10.15 -44.65 -5.02
N PHE A 29 9.49 -43.65 -5.64
CA PHE A 29 8.13 -43.25 -5.32
C PHE A 29 7.02 -44.07 -6.01
N PHE A 30 7.34 -45.01 -6.90
CA PHE A 30 6.35 -45.78 -7.67
C PHE A 30 6.12 -47.23 -7.21
N CYS A 31 6.57 -47.60 -6.01
CA CYS A 31 6.21 -48.91 -5.46
C CYS A 31 4.90 -48.81 -4.67
N VAL A 32 3.76 -48.72 -5.36
CA VAL A 32 2.43 -48.83 -4.75
C VAL A 32 2.11 -50.32 -4.57
N ALA A 33 2.20 -50.79 -3.35
CA ALA A 33 1.71 -52.11 -2.99
C ALA A 33 0.21 -52.26 -3.25
N ALA A 34 -0.21 -53.23 -4.00
CA ALA A 34 -1.61 -53.58 -4.23
C ALA A 34 -2.24 -54.09 -2.92
N GLN A 35 -2.92 -53.22 -2.22
CA GLN A 35 -3.72 -53.56 -1.04
C GLN A 35 -5.19 -53.80 -1.44
N ALA A 36 -5.91 -54.72 -0.75
CA ALA A 36 -7.32 -55.04 -0.97
C ALA A 36 -8.24 -53.82 -0.97
N SER A 37 -9.41 -53.89 -1.65
CA SER A 37 -10.38 -52.77 -1.74
C SER A 37 -10.71 -52.24 -0.34
N PRO A 38 -10.62 -50.90 -0.13
CA PRO A 38 -10.82 -50.35 1.19
C PRO A 38 -12.29 -50.34 1.57
N ILE A 39 -12.65 -51.19 2.52
CA ILE A 39 -13.97 -51.20 3.15
C ILE A 39 -13.88 -50.41 4.46
N VAL A 40 -14.71 -49.39 4.61
CA VAL A 40 -14.79 -48.60 5.82
C VAL A 40 -15.81 -49.25 6.77
N ASN A 41 -15.33 -49.83 7.86
CA ASN A 41 -16.18 -50.45 8.86
C ASN A 41 -16.78 -49.40 9.80
N ILE A 42 -18.10 -49.34 9.92
CA ILE A 42 -18.82 -48.46 10.85
C ILE A 42 -18.89 -49.15 12.21
N VAL A 43 -17.93 -48.85 13.08
CA VAL A 43 -17.81 -49.46 14.41
C VAL A 43 -18.36 -48.60 15.54
N PRO A 44 -18.16 -47.25 15.57
CA PRO A 44 -18.53 -46.38 16.69
C PRO A 44 -20.05 -46.18 16.79
N GLU A 45 -20.54 -45.93 18.01
CA GLU A 45 -21.90 -45.42 18.22
C GLU A 45 -22.07 -44.03 17.65
N ALA A 46 -21.06 -43.15 17.85
CA ALA A 46 -20.97 -41.83 17.26
C ALA A 46 -20.03 -41.89 16.02
N VAL A 47 -20.56 -41.54 14.85
CA VAL A 47 -19.82 -41.62 13.58
C VAL A 47 -19.33 -40.25 13.19
N GLN A 48 -17.98 -40.10 13.20
CA GLN A 48 -17.25 -38.93 12.71
C GLN A 48 -16.04 -39.35 11.91
N LEU A 49 -16.20 -39.55 10.62
CA LEU A 49 -15.13 -39.97 9.70
C LEU A 49 -14.73 -38.82 8.80
N THR A 50 -13.57 -38.21 9.10
CA THR A 50 -13.00 -37.08 8.34
C THR A 50 -11.85 -37.51 7.43
N SER A 51 -11.24 -38.67 7.70
CA SER A 51 -10.20 -39.26 6.88
C SER A 51 -10.36 -40.77 6.82
N PHE A 52 -10.68 -41.28 5.64
CA PHE A 52 -10.89 -42.71 5.40
C PHE A 52 -10.49 -43.07 3.96
N PRO A 53 -10.18 -44.35 3.69
CA PRO A 53 -9.80 -44.77 2.36
C PRO A 53 -11.01 -44.81 1.43
N ILE A 54 -10.80 -44.30 0.21
CA ILE A 54 -11.77 -44.36 -0.90
C ILE A 54 -11.04 -44.78 -2.18
N GLU A 55 -11.78 -44.93 -3.25
CA GLU A 55 -11.22 -45.18 -4.58
C GLU A 55 -11.72 -44.16 -5.58
N TYR A 56 -10.96 -43.89 -6.63
CA TYR A 56 -11.33 -42.97 -7.70
C TYR A 56 -11.03 -43.54 -9.09
N PHE A 57 -11.77 -43.04 -10.08
CA PHE A 57 -11.55 -43.30 -11.51
C PHE A 57 -11.72 -41.96 -12.27
N ILE A 58 -10.74 -41.62 -13.12
CA ILE A 58 -10.81 -40.41 -13.95
C ILE A 58 -11.50 -40.81 -15.26
N ASP A 59 -12.61 -40.17 -15.55
CA ASP A 59 -13.37 -40.33 -16.78
C ASP A 59 -12.91 -39.33 -17.83
N ASP A 60 -11.93 -39.70 -18.63
CA ASP A 60 -11.38 -38.87 -19.71
C ASP A 60 -12.42 -38.64 -20.84
N SER A 61 -13.37 -39.59 -21.02
CA SER A 61 -14.46 -39.44 -21.99
C SER A 61 -15.50 -38.42 -21.56
N LYS A 62 -15.64 -38.19 -20.24
CA LYS A 62 -16.66 -37.37 -19.57
C LYS A 62 -18.10 -37.85 -19.79
N LEU A 63 -18.27 -39.02 -20.35
CA LEU A 63 -19.58 -39.53 -20.78
C LEU A 63 -20.01 -40.80 -20.06
N LEU A 64 -19.13 -41.42 -19.24
CA LEU A 64 -19.48 -42.65 -18.55
C LEU A 64 -20.62 -42.43 -17.55
N ASP A 65 -21.62 -43.30 -17.66
CA ASP A 65 -22.68 -43.43 -16.68
C ASP A 65 -22.32 -44.39 -15.55
N TYR A 66 -23.18 -44.52 -14.56
CA TYR A 66 -22.98 -45.40 -13.42
C TYR A 66 -22.81 -46.87 -13.84
N GLN A 67 -23.60 -47.37 -14.82
CA GLN A 67 -23.55 -48.75 -15.25
C GLN A 67 -22.23 -49.13 -15.93
N SER A 68 -21.63 -48.19 -16.62
CA SER A 68 -20.34 -48.34 -17.29
C SER A 68 -19.18 -48.23 -16.30
N VAL A 69 -19.19 -47.17 -15.46
CA VAL A 69 -18.07 -46.89 -14.55
C VAL A 69 -17.88 -47.94 -13.45
N ARG A 70 -18.97 -48.61 -13.01
CA ARG A 70 -18.83 -49.67 -11.98
C ARG A 70 -17.98 -50.83 -12.43
N LYS A 71 -17.75 -51.04 -13.75
CA LYS A 71 -16.91 -52.09 -14.32
C LYS A 71 -15.45 -51.67 -14.47
N GLU A 72 -15.15 -50.43 -14.29
CA GLU A 72 -13.82 -49.86 -14.46
C GLU A 72 -12.92 -50.14 -13.24
N ALA A 73 -11.60 -50.07 -13.46
CA ALA A 73 -10.59 -50.29 -12.44
C ALA A 73 -10.34 -49.00 -11.66
N PHE A 74 -10.83 -48.94 -10.42
CA PHE A 74 -10.65 -47.80 -9.51
C PHE A 74 -9.25 -47.84 -8.86
N GLN A 75 -8.67 -46.66 -8.66
CA GLN A 75 -7.40 -46.46 -7.96
C GLN A 75 -7.68 -46.03 -6.52
N LYS A 76 -6.82 -46.41 -5.57
CA LYS A 76 -6.97 -46.09 -4.14
C LYS A 76 -6.49 -44.70 -3.81
N THR A 77 -7.25 -44.03 -2.93
CA THR A 77 -6.92 -42.70 -2.38
C THR A 77 -7.54 -42.55 -1.00
N THR A 78 -7.50 -41.33 -0.47
CA THR A 78 -8.18 -40.96 0.78
C THR A 78 -9.38 -40.09 0.51
N SER A 79 -10.25 -39.95 1.49
CA SER A 79 -11.47 -39.11 1.45
C SER A 79 -11.20 -37.63 1.11
N THR A 80 -9.94 -37.18 1.24
CA THR A 80 -9.49 -35.86 0.75
C THR A 80 -8.35 -36.07 -0.24
N THR A 81 -8.55 -35.66 -1.50
CA THR A 81 -7.58 -35.84 -2.57
C THR A 81 -7.62 -34.70 -3.57
N THR A 82 -6.46 -34.44 -4.20
CA THR A 82 -6.29 -33.50 -5.31
C THR A 82 -5.71 -34.24 -6.50
N LEU A 83 -6.36 -34.11 -7.66
CA LEU A 83 -5.97 -34.81 -8.88
C LEU A 83 -5.50 -33.88 -10.00
N GLY A 84 -5.25 -32.60 -9.66
CA GLY A 84 -4.80 -31.60 -10.62
C GLY A 84 -5.87 -31.17 -11.63
N THR A 85 -5.42 -30.61 -12.76
CA THR A 85 -6.30 -30.02 -13.79
C THR A 85 -6.71 -31.00 -14.89
N GLN A 86 -6.13 -32.17 -14.96
CA GLN A 86 -6.45 -33.19 -15.98
C GLN A 86 -7.73 -33.97 -15.64
N ALA A 87 -8.03 -34.14 -14.35
CA ALA A 87 -9.14 -34.93 -13.85
C ALA A 87 -10.46 -34.13 -13.78
N THR A 88 -10.96 -33.63 -14.93
CA THR A 88 -12.16 -32.78 -14.97
C THR A 88 -13.44 -33.50 -14.57
N VAL A 89 -13.56 -34.79 -14.90
CA VAL A 89 -14.66 -35.65 -14.45
C VAL A 89 -14.05 -36.84 -13.74
N THR A 90 -14.44 -37.04 -12.48
CA THR A 90 -13.91 -38.11 -11.65
C THR A 90 -15.02 -38.78 -10.88
N TRP A 91 -15.03 -40.09 -10.90
CA TRP A 91 -15.89 -40.91 -10.09
C TRP A 91 -15.15 -41.37 -8.84
N TYR A 92 -15.78 -41.24 -7.68
CA TYR A 92 -15.28 -41.72 -6.41
C TYR A 92 -16.18 -42.83 -5.92
N ARG A 93 -15.56 -43.90 -5.38
CA ARG A 93 -16.25 -45.06 -4.82
C ARG A 93 -15.95 -45.13 -3.32
N ILE A 94 -16.99 -45.12 -2.49
CA ILE A 94 -16.94 -45.18 -1.03
C ILE A 94 -17.68 -46.43 -0.61
N THR A 95 -16.99 -47.41 -0.05
CA THR A 95 -17.57 -48.70 0.36
C THR A 95 -17.65 -48.72 1.88
N LEU A 96 -18.88 -48.85 2.42
CA LEU A 96 -19.16 -48.82 3.84
C LEU A 96 -19.81 -50.13 4.27
N TYR A 97 -19.33 -50.72 5.38
CA TYR A 97 -19.86 -51.93 5.95
C TYR A 97 -20.34 -51.63 7.38
N ASN A 98 -21.59 -52.00 7.69
CA ASN A 98 -22.15 -51.87 9.03
C ASN A 98 -22.08 -53.23 9.75
N SER A 99 -21.16 -53.39 10.69
CA SER A 99 -20.99 -54.59 11.47
C SER A 99 -21.96 -54.76 12.63
N LYS A 100 -22.86 -53.76 12.83
CA LYS A 100 -23.86 -53.75 13.92
C LYS A 100 -25.14 -54.46 13.49
N GLN A 101 -25.98 -54.74 14.49
CA GLN A 101 -27.32 -55.38 14.29
C GLN A 101 -28.44 -54.35 14.07
N GLN A 102 -28.12 -53.07 13.97
CA GLN A 102 -29.06 -51.98 13.75
C GLN A 102 -28.66 -51.15 12.56
N ASP A 103 -29.63 -50.69 11.79
CA ASP A 103 -29.42 -49.77 10.69
C ASP A 103 -28.80 -48.46 11.18
N LYS A 104 -27.86 -47.91 10.41
CA LYS A 104 -27.20 -46.63 10.69
C LYS A 104 -27.62 -45.57 9.68
N ASN A 105 -28.29 -44.52 10.17
CA ASN A 105 -28.57 -43.31 9.39
C ASN A 105 -27.36 -42.41 9.43
N LEU A 106 -26.77 -42.11 8.27
CA LEU A 106 -25.55 -41.34 8.10
C LEU A 106 -25.73 -40.24 7.07
N PHE A 107 -24.83 -39.30 7.11
CA PHE A 107 -24.75 -38.19 6.17
C PHE A 107 -23.37 -38.15 5.48
N LEU A 108 -23.37 -38.17 4.15
CA LEU A 108 -22.19 -37.86 3.34
C LEU A 108 -22.13 -36.35 3.17
N ASN A 109 -21.13 -35.71 3.78
CA ASN A 109 -20.86 -34.31 3.63
C ASN A 109 -19.75 -34.11 2.60
N LEU A 110 -20.01 -33.28 1.58
CA LEU A 110 -19.03 -32.84 0.58
C LEU A 110 -18.79 -31.33 0.80
N PRO A 111 -17.85 -30.95 1.67
CA PRO A 111 -17.71 -29.57 2.16
C PRO A 111 -17.18 -28.60 1.08
N LYS A 112 -16.65 -29.13 -0.03
CA LYS A 112 -16.08 -28.35 -1.14
C LYS A 112 -16.91 -28.41 -2.42
N ALA A 113 -18.21 -28.64 -2.30
CA ALA A 113 -19.12 -28.71 -3.44
C ALA A 113 -19.26 -27.35 -4.19
N TYR A 114 -18.98 -26.23 -3.54
CA TYR A 114 -19.16 -24.89 -4.10
C TYR A 114 -18.32 -24.59 -5.35
N HIS A 115 -17.25 -25.34 -5.62
CA HIS A 115 -16.35 -25.07 -6.77
C HIS A 115 -16.46 -26.11 -7.91
N VAL A 116 -17.40 -27.03 -7.83
CA VAL A 116 -17.66 -27.99 -8.90
C VAL A 116 -18.78 -27.46 -9.82
N ARG A 117 -18.93 -28.07 -10.99
CA ARG A 117 -20.01 -27.79 -11.94
C ARG A 117 -21.25 -28.59 -11.63
N SER A 118 -21.07 -29.89 -11.37
CA SER A 118 -22.15 -30.80 -10.98
C SER A 118 -21.63 -31.94 -10.13
N ILE A 119 -22.48 -32.46 -9.27
CA ILE A 119 -22.25 -33.66 -8.47
C ILE A 119 -23.40 -34.63 -8.72
N GLN A 120 -23.05 -35.89 -9.00
CA GLN A 120 -24.02 -36.97 -9.05
C GLN A 120 -23.66 -37.98 -7.96
N ILE A 121 -24.63 -38.37 -7.16
CA ILE A 121 -24.46 -39.36 -6.10
C ILE A 121 -25.36 -40.54 -6.46
N VAL A 122 -24.79 -41.74 -6.43
CA VAL A 122 -25.49 -43.01 -6.69
C VAL A 122 -25.26 -43.92 -5.50
N GLU A 123 -26.33 -44.43 -4.91
CA GLU A 123 -26.33 -45.36 -3.80
C GLU A 123 -26.66 -46.77 -4.28
N GLU A 124 -25.72 -47.68 -4.07
CA GLU A 124 -25.87 -49.10 -4.39
C GLU A 124 -25.87 -49.92 -3.08
N ARG A 125 -26.82 -50.82 -2.92
CA ARG A 125 -26.87 -51.79 -1.82
C ARG A 125 -26.86 -53.23 -2.36
N SER A 126 -26.90 -54.22 -1.48
CA SER A 126 -26.95 -55.66 -1.82
C SER A 126 -28.01 -56.03 -2.87
N LYS A 127 -29.11 -55.30 -2.92
CA LYS A 127 -30.25 -55.48 -3.87
C LYS A 127 -30.09 -54.68 -5.18
N GLY A 128 -28.99 -53.97 -5.37
CA GLY A 128 -28.70 -53.11 -6.55
C GLY A 128 -28.86 -51.63 -6.31
N LEU A 129 -29.13 -50.85 -7.36
CA LEU A 129 -29.30 -49.40 -7.31
C LEU A 129 -30.48 -49.02 -6.41
N THR A 130 -30.20 -48.21 -5.41
CA THR A 130 -31.19 -47.76 -4.43
C THR A 130 -31.65 -46.33 -4.67
N ASN A 131 -30.72 -45.42 -4.97
CA ASN A 131 -31.01 -44.02 -5.20
C ASN A 131 -29.98 -43.37 -6.14
N GLN A 132 -30.40 -42.37 -6.88
CA GLN A 132 -29.54 -41.55 -7.77
C GLN A 132 -30.01 -40.11 -7.73
N THR A 133 -29.08 -39.22 -7.45
CA THR A 133 -29.35 -37.78 -7.37
C THR A 133 -28.29 -37.02 -8.16
N LEU A 134 -28.71 -36.06 -8.98
CA LEU A 134 -27.84 -35.13 -9.72
C LEU A 134 -28.07 -33.72 -9.17
N ILE A 135 -27.00 -33.03 -8.84
CA ILE A 135 -27.00 -31.64 -8.38
C ILE A 135 -26.21 -30.83 -9.41
N ASP A 136 -26.90 -30.01 -10.19
CA ASP A 136 -26.28 -28.99 -11.05
C ASP A 136 -26.13 -27.72 -10.24
N LEU A 137 -24.90 -27.22 -10.12
CA LEU A 137 -24.64 -26.03 -9.29
C LEU A 137 -25.21 -24.74 -9.86
N ASN A 138 -25.53 -24.68 -11.13
CA ASN A 138 -26.26 -23.53 -11.69
C ASN A 138 -27.71 -23.41 -11.17
N GLN A 139 -28.26 -24.49 -10.61
CA GLN A 139 -29.62 -24.56 -10.08
C GLN A 139 -29.65 -25.00 -8.62
N ALA A 140 -28.51 -24.89 -7.90
CA ALA A 140 -28.33 -25.50 -6.59
C ALA A 140 -28.72 -24.59 -5.40
N SER A 141 -29.03 -23.32 -5.61
CA SER A 141 -29.36 -22.38 -4.52
C SER A 141 -30.52 -22.84 -3.64
N ASP A 142 -31.55 -23.47 -4.25
CA ASP A 142 -32.74 -23.98 -3.54
C ASP A 142 -32.75 -25.51 -3.44
N HIS A 143 -31.65 -26.17 -3.80
CA HIS A 143 -31.59 -27.63 -3.79
C HIS A 143 -31.54 -28.17 -2.34
N PRO A 144 -32.42 -29.13 -1.94
CA PRO A 144 -32.55 -29.55 -0.54
C PRO A 144 -31.30 -30.21 0.06
N LEU A 145 -30.39 -30.71 -0.78
CA LEU A 145 -29.12 -31.30 -0.33
C LEU A 145 -27.96 -30.28 -0.28
N MET A 146 -28.16 -29.06 -0.78
CA MET A 146 -27.16 -28.00 -0.70
C MET A 146 -27.33 -27.20 0.59
N TYR A 147 -26.26 -27.12 1.34
CA TYR A 147 -26.24 -26.32 2.56
C TYR A 147 -24.97 -25.46 2.59
N ARG A 148 -25.12 -24.17 2.29
CA ARG A 148 -24.02 -23.17 2.38
C ARG A 148 -22.71 -23.62 1.75
N GLY A 149 -22.73 -24.14 0.52
CA GLY A 149 -21.55 -24.57 -0.22
C GLY A 149 -21.10 -26.00 0.00
N ALA A 150 -21.78 -26.74 0.86
CA ALA A 150 -21.58 -28.17 1.05
C ALA A 150 -22.78 -28.97 0.54
N VAL A 151 -22.55 -30.16 -0.02
CA VAL A 151 -23.62 -31.14 -0.25
C VAL A 151 -23.71 -32.02 0.98
N VAL A 152 -24.94 -32.22 1.49
CA VAL A 152 -25.24 -33.08 2.62
C VAL A 152 -26.26 -34.15 2.16
N TYR A 153 -25.78 -35.35 1.91
CA TYR A 153 -26.58 -36.45 1.38
C TYR A 153 -26.88 -37.46 2.49
N PRO A 154 -28.18 -37.61 2.88
CA PRO A 154 -28.59 -38.62 3.85
C PRO A 154 -28.66 -40.02 3.22
N PHE A 155 -28.15 -41.03 3.89
CA PHE A 155 -28.19 -42.41 3.45
C PHE A 155 -28.26 -43.37 4.65
N VAL A 156 -28.65 -44.62 4.38
CA VAL A 156 -28.74 -45.65 5.41
C VAL A 156 -27.82 -46.82 5.08
N VAL A 157 -27.04 -47.27 6.06
CA VAL A 157 -26.28 -48.53 5.95
C VAL A 157 -26.98 -49.57 6.79
N PRO A 158 -27.68 -50.54 6.16
CA PRO A 158 -28.41 -51.58 6.87
C PRO A 158 -27.53 -52.48 7.74
N ALA A 159 -28.14 -53.09 8.76
CA ALA A 159 -27.46 -54.00 9.67
C ALA A 159 -26.85 -55.20 8.95
N GLY A 160 -25.56 -55.42 9.14
CA GLY A 160 -24.82 -56.53 8.51
C GLY A 160 -24.63 -56.39 7.00
N GLU A 161 -24.97 -55.25 6.37
CA GLU A 161 -24.86 -55.07 4.91
C GLU A 161 -23.80 -54.09 4.53
N THR A 162 -23.46 -54.08 3.22
CA THR A 162 -22.55 -53.13 2.59
C THR A 162 -23.37 -52.16 1.77
N THR A 163 -23.06 -50.87 1.92
CA THR A 163 -23.57 -49.76 1.06
C THR A 163 -22.38 -49.17 0.30
N VAL A 164 -22.52 -48.97 -0.99
CA VAL A 164 -21.52 -48.35 -1.86
C VAL A 164 -22.09 -47.04 -2.39
N LEU A 165 -21.36 -45.95 -2.15
CA LEU A 165 -21.67 -44.64 -2.71
C LEU A 165 -20.71 -44.34 -3.87
N TYR A 166 -21.26 -44.09 -5.04
CA TYR A 166 -20.52 -43.57 -6.18
C TYR A 166 -20.81 -42.07 -6.28
N VAL A 167 -19.75 -41.26 -6.29
CA VAL A 167 -19.85 -39.79 -6.39
C VAL A 167 -19.14 -39.35 -7.66
N ARG A 168 -19.87 -38.89 -8.66
CA ARG A 168 -19.34 -38.27 -9.87
C ARG A 168 -19.16 -36.77 -9.61
N SER A 169 -17.94 -36.30 -9.67
CA SER A 169 -17.59 -34.90 -9.54
C SER A 169 -17.16 -34.35 -10.88
N HIS A 170 -17.87 -33.33 -11.40
CA HIS A 170 -17.49 -32.61 -12.60
C HIS A 170 -17.07 -31.20 -12.21
N VAL A 171 -15.80 -30.86 -12.44
CA VAL A 171 -15.21 -29.59 -12.02
C VAL A 171 -14.95 -28.64 -13.17
N TYR A 172 -14.79 -27.35 -12.87
CA TYR A 172 -14.47 -26.31 -13.87
C TYR A 172 -13.00 -26.36 -14.30
N SER A 173 -12.07 -26.55 -13.36
CA SER A 173 -10.63 -26.42 -13.65
C SER A 173 -9.77 -27.48 -13.00
N HIS A 174 -9.82 -27.69 -11.69
CA HIS A 174 -9.00 -28.67 -10.97
C HIS A 174 -9.87 -29.50 -10.03
N GLN A 175 -9.49 -30.78 -9.91
CA GLN A 175 -10.20 -31.73 -9.07
C GLN A 175 -9.68 -31.65 -7.64
N TRP A 176 -10.48 -31.11 -6.76
CA TRP A 176 -10.25 -31.04 -5.34
C TRP A 176 -11.46 -31.68 -4.61
N PHE A 177 -11.34 -32.93 -4.27
CA PHE A 177 -12.41 -33.69 -3.65
C PHE A 177 -12.17 -33.85 -2.15
N SER A 178 -13.23 -33.65 -1.35
CA SER A 178 -13.25 -33.94 0.07
C SER A 178 -14.60 -34.52 0.43
N SER A 179 -14.59 -35.65 1.15
CA SER A 179 -15.79 -36.30 1.65
C SER A 179 -15.63 -36.67 3.12
N GLU A 180 -16.68 -36.45 3.88
CA GLU A 180 -16.74 -36.71 5.30
C GLU A 180 -18.05 -37.47 5.59
N ILE A 181 -18.04 -38.40 6.56
CA ILE A 181 -19.22 -39.18 6.92
C ILE A 181 -19.51 -38.97 8.39
N TYR A 182 -20.77 -38.59 8.67
CA TYR A 182 -21.22 -38.22 10.00
C TYR A 182 -22.55 -38.86 10.36
N ASP A 183 -22.80 -39.01 11.67
CA ASP A 183 -24.15 -39.08 12.19
C ASP A 183 -24.84 -37.70 12.17
N ASP A 184 -26.11 -37.62 12.51
CA ASP A 184 -26.89 -36.39 12.49
C ASP A 184 -26.28 -35.27 13.37
N ALA A 185 -25.84 -35.61 14.58
CA ALA A 185 -25.32 -34.63 15.52
C ALA A 185 -23.97 -34.03 15.05
N HIS A 186 -23.07 -34.87 14.51
CA HIS A 186 -21.78 -34.44 14.01
C HIS A 186 -21.87 -33.72 12.66
N SER A 187 -22.82 -34.14 11.78
CA SER A 187 -23.09 -33.45 10.53
C SER A 187 -23.51 -32.00 10.76
N ARG A 188 -24.49 -31.77 11.67
CA ARG A 188 -24.92 -30.41 12.02
C ARG A 188 -23.79 -29.56 12.61
N ARG A 189 -22.95 -30.13 13.48
CA ARG A 189 -21.78 -29.41 14.05
C ARG A 189 -20.73 -29.05 12.99
N ALA A 190 -20.46 -29.97 12.06
CA ALA A 190 -19.50 -29.72 10.97
C ALA A 190 -19.94 -28.55 10.08
N LEU A 191 -21.24 -28.38 9.84
CA LEU A 191 -21.78 -27.30 9.04
C LEU A 191 -21.68 -25.90 9.70
N VAL A 192 -21.65 -25.85 11.03
CA VAL A 192 -21.62 -24.59 11.80
C VAL A 192 -20.17 -24.18 12.12
N GLY A 193 -19.25 -25.14 12.36
CA GLY A 193 -17.95 -24.88 12.98
C GLY A 193 -16.81 -24.45 12.03
N GLY A 194 -17.01 -24.43 10.72
CA GLY A 194 -15.92 -24.19 9.78
C GLY A 194 -15.76 -22.74 9.34
N HIS A 195 -14.46 -22.28 9.15
CA HIS A 195 -14.07 -21.04 8.44
C HIS A 195 -13.93 -19.75 9.24
N LEU A 196 -13.79 -19.81 10.56
CA LEU A 196 -13.43 -18.62 11.35
C LEU A 196 -12.09 -18.04 10.92
N ASP A 197 -11.15 -18.90 10.57
CA ASP A 197 -9.83 -18.56 10.04
C ASP A 197 -9.90 -17.80 8.71
N ILE A 198 -10.74 -18.26 7.77
CA ILE A 198 -10.96 -17.56 6.49
C ILE A 198 -11.66 -16.22 6.71
N ALA A 199 -12.66 -16.17 7.58
CA ALA A 199 -13.35 -14.93 7.93
C ALA A 199 -12.37 -13.91 8.54
N LEU A 200 -11.41 -14.37 9.35
CA LEU A 200 -10.38 -13.53 9.93
C LEU A 200 -9.42 -13.00 8.85
N LEU A 201 -8.95 -13.84 7.92
CA LEU A 201 -8.12 -13.41 6.79
C LEU A 201 -8.85 -12.36 5.93
N VAL A 202 -10.12 -12.60 5.61
CA VAL A 202 -10.96 -11.66 4.84
C VAL A 202 -11.17 -10.37 5.62
N GLY A 203 -11.43 -10.44 6.92
CA GLY A 203 -11.57 -9.26 7.79
C GLY A 203 -10.32 -8.40 7.84
N MET A 204 -9.14 -9.01 7.94
CA MET A 204 -7.85 -8.30 7.87
C MET A 204 -7.67 -7.60 6.52
N MET A 205 -7.96 -8.28 5.42
CA MET A 205 -7.87 -7.69 4.07
C MET A 205 -8.85 -6.53 3.91
N LEU A 206 -10.08 -6.67 4.42
CA LEU A 206 -11.09 -5.63 4.37
C LEU A 206 -10.67 -4.38 5.17
N ALA A 207 -10.10 -4.57 6.37
CA ALA A 207 -9.54 -3.48 7.16
C ALA A 207 -8.44 -2.72 6.41
N LEU A 208 -7.55 -3.44 5.71
CA LEU A 208 -6.51 -2.83 4.88
C LEU A 208 -7.09 -2.07 3.67
N VAL A 209 -8.16 -2.58 3.05
CA VAL A 209 -8.88 -1.89 1.96
C VAL A 209 -9.43 -0.55 2.46
N PHE A 210 -10.14 -0.54 3.59
CA PHE A 210 -10.67 0.68 4.18
C PHE A 210 -9.57 1.67 4.56
N TYR A 211 -8.52 1.21 5.22
CA TYR A 211 -7.39 2.05 5.60
C TYR A 211 -6.76 2.74 4.39
N ASN A 212 -6.47 1.99 3.33
CA ASN A 212 -5.84 2.55 2.13
C ASN A 212 -6.80 3.40 1.29
N GLY A 213 -8.09 3.08 1.30
CA GLY A 213 -9.12 3.94 0.72
C GLY A 213 -9.17 5.31 1.41
N LEU A 214 -9.16 5.35 2.74
CA LEU A 214 -9.10 6.61 3.51
C LEU A 214 -7.79 7.38 3.23
N LEU A 215 -6.66 6.68 3.15
CA LEU A 215 -5.38 7.30 2.78
C LEU A 215 -5.42 7.91 1.37
N TYR A 216 -6.12 7.30 0.41
CA TYR A 216 -6.29 7.88 -0.92
C TYR A 216 -7.05 9.21 -0.85
N PHE A 217 -8.17 9.28 -0.13
CA PHE A 217 -8.92 10.53 0.05
C PHE A 217 -8.10 11.61 0.76
N ALA A 218 -7.28 11.23 1.75
CA ALA A 218 -6.44 12.16 2.49
C ALA A 218 -5.24 12.68 1.68
N THR A 219 -4.66 11.84 0.80
CA THR A 219 -3.38 12.16 0.14
C THR A 219 -3.49 12.37 -1.37
N SER A 220 -4.61 11.98 -2.00
CA SER A 220 -4.85 11.96 -3.46
C SER A 220 -3.77 11.20 -4.26
N ARG A 221 -3.08 10.24 -3.63
CA ARG A 221 -2.00 9.47 -4.21
C ARG A 221 -2.52 8.25 -4.97
N LYS A 222 -2.18 8.14 -6.26
CA LYS A 222 -2.61 7.04 -7.12
C LYS A 222 -2.16 5.66 -6.61
N GLU A 223 -1.05 5.60 -5.90
CA GLU A 223 -0.52 4.36 -5.33
C GLU A 223 -1.51 3.73 -4.33
N ASN A 224 -2.19 4.55 -3.55
CA ASN A 224 -3.13 4.06 -2.54
C ASN A 224 -4.38 3.42 -3.17
N ILE A 225 -4.90 3.98 -4.28
CA ILE A 225 -6.04 3.37 -4.97
C ILE A 225 -5.62 2.09 -5.71
N LEU A 226 -4.44 2.05 -6.34
CA LEU A 226 -3.94 0.85 -7.00
C LEU A 226 -3.73 -0.28 -6.00
N TYR A 227 -3.21 0.04 -4.82
CA TYR A 227 -3.06 -0.92 -3.75
C TYR A 227 -4.42 -1.40 -3.19
N SER A 228 -5.40 -0.51 -3.02
CA SER A 228 -6.76 -0.90 -2.63
C SER A 228 -7.41 -1.85 -3.64
N LEU A 229 -7.23 -1.61 -4.94
CA LEU A 229 -7.72 -2.50 -6.00
C LEU A 229 -7.02 -3.87 -6.00
N TYR A 230 -5.72 -3.90 -5.72
CA TYR A 230 -4.99 -5.16 -5.48
C TYR A 230 -5.60 -5.93 -4.30
N LEU A 231 -5.83 -5.26 -3.17
CA LEU A 231 -6.41 -5.86 -1.97
C LEU A 231 -7.84 -6.38 -2.21
N ILE A 232 -8.69 -5.62 -2.91
CA ILE A 232 -10.05 -6.03 -3.27
C ILE A 232 -10.01 -7.27 -4.16
N SER A 233 -9.12 -7.31 -5.15
CA SER A 233 -8.97 -8.48 -6.03
C SER A 233 -8.47 -9.70 -5.25
N GLY A 234 -7.50 -9.53 -4.35
CA GLY A 234 -7.00 -10.59 -3.47
C GLY A 234 -8.05 -11.10 -2.50
N LEU A 235 -8.83 -10.19 -1.89
CA LEU A 235 -9.95 -10.52 -1.01
C LEU A 235 -11.02 -11.34 -1.75
N THR A 236 -11.39 -10.89 -2.97
CA THR A 236 -12.35 -11.60 -3.81
C THR A 236 -11.86 -13.02 -4.13
N TRP A 237 -10.59 -13.16 -4.47
CA TRP A 237 -9.98 -14.47 -4.75
C TRP A 237 -9.98 -15.37 -3.51
N ILE A 238 -9.59 -14.87 -2.32
CA ILE A 238 -9.60 -15.62 -1.06
C ILE A 238 -11.02 -16.06 -0.72
N ALA A 239 -11.97 -15.13 -0.73
CA ALA A 239 -13.36 -15.41 -0.38
C ALA A 239 -14.01 -16.43 -1.35
N LEU A 240 -13.67 -16.36 -2.63
CA LEU A 240 -14.11 -17.33 -3.65
C LEU A 240 -13.48 -18.71 -3.44
N SER A 241 -12.14 -18.76 -3.38
CA SER A 241 -11.38 -20.01 -3.36
C SER A 241 -11.65 -20.86 -2.12
N TYR A 242 -11.99 -20.22 -1.00
CA TYR A 242 -12.34 -20.93 0.25
C TYR A 242 -13.85 -21.02 0.49
N GLY A 243 -14.69 -20.67 -0.50
CA GLY A 243 -16.14 -20.85 -0.46
C GLY A 243 -16.90 -19.89 0.46
N LEU A 244 -16.26 -18.80 0.92
CA LEU A 244 -16.93 -17.84 1.82
C LEU A 244 -18.09 -17.12 1.10
N ILE A 245 -17.92 -16.79 -0.20
CA ILE A 245 -18.99 -16.15 -1.00
C ILE A 245 -20.18 -17.07 -1.12
N SER A 246 -19.97 -18.34 -1.47
CA SER A 246 -21.05 -19.34 -1.56
C SER A 246 -21.77 -19.52 -0.25
N LYS A 247 -21.05 -19.52 0.88
CA LYS A 247 -21.65 -19.64 2.22
C LYS A 247 -22.44 -18.43 2.67
N ALA A 248 -21.92 -17.23 2.37
CA ALA A 248 -22.53 -15.98 2.80
C ALA A 248 -23.78 -15.63 1.95
N PHE A 249 -23.71 -15.85 0.64
CA PHE A 249 -24.71 -15.37 -0.32
C PHE A 249 -25.54 -16.48 -0.98
N ASN A 250 -25.22 -17.76 -0.72
CA ASN A 250 -25.89 -18.93 -1.33
C ASN A 250 -25.88 -18.92 -2.86
N VAL A 251 -24.73 -18.50 -3.45
CA VAL A 251 -24.53 -18.38 -4.91
C VAL A 251 -23.54 -19.43 -5.38
N TYR A 252 -23.81 -20.05 -6.52
CA TYR A 252 -23.05 -21.16 -7.09
C TYR A 252 -22.97 -21.08 -8.61
N GLY A 253 -22.25 -22.02 -9.21
CA GLY A 253 -22.23 -22.25 -10.65
C GLY A 253 -21.47 -21.19 -11.43
N ASP A 254 -21.89 -21.00 -12.70
CA ASP A 254 -21.21 -20.14 -13.66
C ASP A 254 -21.22 -18.65 -13.26
N SER A 255 -22.28 -18.19 -12.57
CA SER A 255 -22.38 -16.81 -12.06
C SER A 255 -21.33 -16.49 -11.02
N LEU A 256 -20.96 -17.48 -10.19
CA LEU A 256 -19.86 -17.34 -9.22
C LEU A 256 -18.50 -17.53 -9.88
N PHE A 257 -18.43 -18.42 -10.87
CA PHE A 257 -17.17 -18.80 -11.53
C PHE A 257 -16.47 -17.63 -12.21
N ILE A 258 -17.23 -16.63 -12.73
CA ILE A 258 -16.69 -15.41 -13.34
C ILE A 258 -15.75 -14.62 -12.39
N LEU A 259 -15.96 -14.71 -11.08
CA LEU A 259 -15.11 -14.04 -10.08
C LEU A 259 -13.67 -14.59 -10.06
N ASN A 260 -13.42 -15.76 -10.68
CA ASN A 260 -12.04 -16.25 -10.87
C ASN A 260 -11.19 -15.32 -11.75
N LEU A 261 -11.77 -14.35 -12.47
CA LEU A 261 -11.03 -13.29 -13.14
C LEU A 261 -10.18 -12.47 -12.17
N SER A 262 -10.47 -12.53 -10.86
CA SER A 262 -9.63 -11.95 -9.80
C SER A 262 -8.18 -12.49 -9.81
N VAL A 263 -7.95 -13.69 -10.34
CA VAL A 263 -6.61 -14.26 -10.60
C VAL A 263 -5.77 -13.37 -11.51
N PHE A 264 -6.39 -12.65 -12.45
CA PHE A 264 -5.72 -11.72 -13.36
C PHE A 264 -5.72 -10.30 -12.83
N THR A 265 -6.82 -9.83 -12.25
CA THR A 265 -6.91 -8.43 -11.76
C THR A 265 -5.98 -8.18 -10.58
N MET A 266 -5.79 -9.15 -9.69
CA MET A 266 -4.87 -9.04 -8.57
C MET A 266 -3.43 -8.75 -9.02
N PRO A 267 -2.77 -9.57 -9.87
CA PRO A 267 -1.42 -9.27 -10.35
C PRO A 267 -1.36 -8.03 -11.25
N ILE A 268 -2.40 -7.70 -12.01
CA ILE A 268 -2.46 -6.44 -12.78
C ILE A 268 -2.30 -5.24 -11.83
N PHE A 269 -3.10 -5.17 -10.77
CA PHE A 269 -3.02 -4.05 -9.82
C PHE A 269 -1.74 -4.06 -8.99
N LEU A 270 -1.17 -5.23 -8.68
CA LEU A 270 0.14 -5.33 -8.04
C LEU A 270 1.25 -4.74 -8.92
N LEU A 271 1.28 -5.07 -10.22
CA LEU A 271 2.25 -4.51 -11.16
C LEU A 271 2.08 -3.00 -11.33
N LEU A 272 0.84 -2.52 -11.46
CA LEU A 272 0.55 -1.09 -11.54
C LEU A 272 0.97 -0.35 -10.27
N PHE A 273 0.69 -0.93 -9.10
CA PHE A 273 1.16 -0.41 -7.82
C PHE A 273 2.69 -0.37 -7.75
N MET A 274 3.36 -1.46 -8.13
CA MET A 274 4.82 -1.53 -8.17
C MET A 274 5.42 -0.46 -9.09
N MET A 275 4.84 -0.27 -10.28
CA MET A 275 5.28 0.77 -11.22
C MET A 275 5.08 2.18 -10.65
N ALA A 276 3.99 2.41 -9.93
CA ALA A 276 3.67 3.70 -9.33
C ALA A 276 4.54 4.00 -8.10
N ILE A 277 4.65 3.06 -7.14
CA ILE A 277 5.36 3.27 -5.88
C ILE A 277 6.87 3.49 -6.08
N PHE A 278 7.46 2.82 -7.07
CA PHE A 278 8.87 2.96 -7.43
C PHE A 278 9.14 4.02 -8.51
N GLU A 279 8.11 4.64 -9.07
CA GLU A 279 8.21 5.60 -10.19
C GLU A 279 9.08 5.04 -11.33
N THR A 280 8.84 3.76 -11.69
CA THR A 280 9.72 3.00 -12.58
C THR A 280 9.88 3.64 -13.96
N ARG A 281 8.83 4.29 -14.47
CA ARG A 281 8.87 4.98 -15.77
C ARG A 281 9.95 6.08 -15.79
N LYS A 282 10.14 6.79 -14.67
CA LYS A 282 11.06 7.93 -14.56
C LYS A 282 12.48 7.48 -14.25
N PHE A 283 12.64 6.57 -13.27
CA PHE A 283 13.95 6.25 -12.70
C PHE A 283 14.52 4.90 -13.14
N TYR A 284 13.67 3.97 -13.64
CA TYR A 284 14.05 2.58 -13.90
C TYR A 284 13.45 2.06 -15.23
N PRO A 285 13.82 2.61 -16.40
CA PRO A 285 13.14 2.35 -17.67
C PRO A 285 13.29 0.89 -18.17
N LYS A 286 14.36 0.17 -17.81
CA LYS A 286 14.53 -1.25 -18.16
C LYS A 286 13.55 -2.12 -17.38
N GLU A 287 13.48 -1.90 -16.07
CA GLU A 287 12.56 -2.59 -15.15
C GLU A 287 11.11 -2.28 -15.51
N HIS A 288 10.83 -1.02 -15.87
CA HIS A 288 9.50 -0.61 -16.33
C HIS A 288 9.04 -1.39 -17.55
N ARG A 289 9.89 -1.57 -18.56
CA ARG A 289 9.57 -2.37 -19.77
C ARG A 289 9.33 -3.84 -19.45
N ALA A 290 10.10 -4.43 -18.53
CA ALA A 290 9.90 -5.80 -18.09
C ALA A 290 8.52 -5.98 -17.42
N LEU A 291 8.14 -5.07 -16.51
CA LEU A 291 6.83 -5.07 -15.86
C LEU A 291 5.70 -4.85 -16.86
N GLN A 292 5.88 -3.94 -17.84
CA GLN A 292 4.88 -3.70 -18.91
C GLN A 292 4.65 -4.94 -19.76
N GLY A 293 5.70 -5.70 -20.10
CA GLY A 293 5.55 -6.93 -20.88
C GLY A 293 4.64 -7.94 -20.18
N VAL A 294 4.84 -8.16 -18.89
CA VAL A 294 3.97 -9.05 -18.10
C VAL A 294 2.57 -8.48 -17.95
N LEU A 295 2.45 -7.17 -17.73
CA LEU A 295 1.16 -6.48 -17.61
C LEU A 295 0.31 -6.67 -18.88
N VAL A 296 0.90 -6.53 -20.06
CA VAL A 296 0.18 -6.73 -21.35
C VAL A 296 -0.34 -8.17 -21.46
N LEU A 297 0.47 -9.17 -21.09
CA LEU A 297 0.03 -10.58 -21.09
C LEU A 297 -1.12 -10.83 -20.11
N LEU A 298 -1.07 -10.25 -18.91
CA LEU A 298 -2.13 -10.38 -17.89
C LEU A 298 -3.42 -9.71 -18.37
N VAL A 299 -3.34 -8.50 -18.94
CA VAL A 299 -4.51 -7.79 -19.47
C VAL A 299 -5.10 -8.55 -20.65
N ALA A 300 -4.29 -9.06 -21.57
CA ALA A 300 -4.78 -9.89 -22.69
C ALA A 300 -5.50 -11.16 -22.19
N SER A 301 -4.93 -11.85 -21.17
CA SER A 301 -5.56 -13.02 -20.54
C SER A 301 -6.85 -12.66 -19.82
N PHE A 302 -6.91 -11.52 -19.15
CA PHE A 302 -8.13 -11.01 -18.52
C PHE A 302 -9.23 -10.75 -19.56
N LEU A 303 -8.90 -10.06 -20.65
CA LEU A 303 -9.86 -9.78 -21.74
C LEU A 303 -10.34 -11.07 -22.42
N TYR A 304 -9.43 -12.02 -22.65
CA TYR A 304 -9.81 -13.34 -23.15
C TYR A 304 -10.73 -14.06 -22.16
N GLY A 305 -10.48 -13.95 -20.87
CA GLY A 305 -11.29 -14.55 -19.80
C GLY A 305 -12.72 -13.99 -19.70
N LEU A 306 -12.98 -12.79 -20.22
CA LEU A 306 -14.35 -12.25 -20.34
C LEU A 306 -15.17 -13.00 -21.41
N VAL A 307 -14.52 -13.65 -22.37
CA VAL A 307 -15.15 -14.42 -23.44
C VAL A 307 -15.15 -15.92 -23.10
N ASP A 308 -13.99 -16.47 -22.72
CA ASP A 308 -13.81 -17.86 -22.30
C ASP A 308 -12.92 -17.92 -21.04
N ILE A 309 -13.58 -17.91 -19.89
CA ILE A 309 -12.86 -17.97 -18.60
C ILE A 309 -12.13 -19.30 -18.41
N THR A 310 -12.70 -20.41 -18.85
CA THR A 310 -12.09 -21.73 -18.70
C THR A 310 -10.80 -21.83 -19.52
N GLY A 311 -10.81 -21.33 -20.75
CA GLY A 311 -9.63 -21.24 -21.61
C GLY A 311 -8.56 -20.31 -21.02
N ALA A 312 -8.96 -19.17 -20.49
CA ALA A 312 -8.04 -18.20 -19.88
C ALA A 312 -7.35 -18.72 -18.61
N LEU A 313 -8.03 -19.52 -17.81
CA LEU A 313 -7.46 -20.08 -16.57
C LEU A 313 -6.41 -21.16 -16.82
N LYS A 314 -6.39 -21.83 -17.98
CA LYS A 314 -5.39 -22.86 -18.30
C LYS A 314 -3.94 -22.31 -18.19
N PRO A 315 -3.57 -21.19 -18.83
CA PRO A 315 -2.23 -20.62 -18.71
C PRO A 315 -2.00 -19.79 -17.44
N ALA A 316 -3.02 -19.57 -16.60
CA ALA A 316 -2.96 -18.63 -15.47
C ALA A 316 -1.81 -18.95 -14.48
N THR A 317 -1.57 -20.24 -14.17
CA THR A 317 -0.48 -20.65 -13.27
C THR A 317 0.91 -20.32 -13.85
N GLY A 318 1.10 -20.57 -15.15
CA GLY A 318 2.34 -20.22 -15.85
C GLY A 318 2.57 -18.70 -15.88
N LEU A 319 1.51 -17.94 -16.15
CA LEU A 319 1.58 -16.47 -16.17
C LEU A 319 1.84 -15.89 -14.78
N ALA A 320 1.24 -16.45 -13.74
CA ALA A 320 1.53 -16.08 -12.34
C ALA A 320 2.98 -16.39 -11.98
N SER A 321 3.52 -17.54 -12.40
CA SER A 321 4.93 -17.89 -12.18
C SER A 321 5.87 -16.91 -12.90
N LEU A 322 5.57 -16.56 -14.15
CA LEU A 322 6.33 -15.55 -14.91
C LEU A 322 6.31 -14.19 -14.19
N MET A 323 5.14 -13.77 -13.74
CA MET A 323 4.98 -12.52 -12.98
C MET A 323 5.84 -12.54 -11.69
N MET A 324 5.82 -13.64 -10.93
CA MET A 324 6.63 -13.79 -9.72
C MET A 324 8.12 -13.67 -10.01
N VAL A 325 8.62 -14.33 -11.06
CA VAL A 325 10.03 -14.26 -11.46
C VAL A 325 10.42 -12.84 -11.86
N VAL A 326 9.59 -12.16 -12.65
CA VAL A 326 9.88 -10.79 -13.12
C VAL A 326 9.85 -9.80 -11.98
N THR A 327 8.81 -9.83 -11.12
CA THR A 327 8.70 -8.89 -9.98
C THR A 327 9.81 -9.11 -8.95
N PHE A 328 10.20 -10.34 -8.70
CA PHE A 328 11.33 -10.68 -7.84
C PHE A 328 12.66 -10.16 -8.42
N SER A 329 12.90 -10.41 -9.70
CA SER A 329 14.10 -9.93 -10.40
C SER A 329 14.19 -8.40 -10.43
N VAL A 330 13.06 -7.73 -10.69
CA VAL A 330 12.96 -6.26 -10.64
C VAL A 330 13.23 -5.75 -9.23
N SER A 331 12.68 -6.41 -8.20
CA SER A 331 12.90 -6.02 -6.80
C SER A 331 14.38 -6.12 -6.39
N ILE A 332 15.07 -7.18 -6.83
CA ILE A 332 16.54 -7.31 -6.64
C ILE A 332 17.28 -6.21 -7.39
N SER A 333 16.90 -5.89 -8.63
CA SER A 333 17.51 -4.80 -9.40
C SER A 333 17.37 -3.46 -8.70
N LEU A 334 16.17 -3.15 -8.20
CA LEU A 334 15.89 -1.92 -7.44
C LEU A 334 16.67 -1.86 -6.12
N LEU A 335 16.82 -3.01 -5.43
CA LEU A 335 17.62 -3.10 -4.21
C LEU A 335 19.10 -2.81 -4.49
N ARG A 336 19.68 -3.36 -5.57
CA ARG A 336 21.05 -3.07 -6.02
C ARG A 336 21.23 -1.61 -6.38
N LYS A 337 20.21 -0.94 -6.89
CA LYS A 337 20.18 0.50 -7.18
C LYS A 337 19.88 1.37 -5.94
N ARG A 338 19.93 0.78 -4.74
CA ARG A 338 19.74 1.43 -3.44
C ARG A 338 18.38 2.12 -3.25
N ASN A 339 17.33 1.62 -3.90
CA ASN A 339 15.97 2.12 -3.60
C ASN A 339 15.57 1.71 -2.18
N PRO A 340 15.21 2.65 -1.28
CA PRO A 340 14.97 2.36 0.13
C PRO A 340 13.72 1.49 0.38
N LEU A 341 12.75 1.51 -0.54
CA LEU A 341 11.50 0.75 -0.45
C LEU A 341 11.65 -0.70 -0.96
N ALA A 342 12.64 -0.98 -1.81
CA ALA A 342 12.78 -2.27 -2.49
C ALA A 342 12.97 -3.45 -1.53
N LYS A 343 13.64 -3.25 -0.39
CA LYS A 343 13.84 -4.29 0.63
C LYS A 343 12.53 -4.80 1.22
N PHE A 344 11.59 -3.92 1.48
CA PHE A 344 10.29 -4.30 2.06
C PHE A 344 9.43 -5.02 1.05
N PHE A 345 9.41 -4.55 -0.22
CA PHE A 345 8.72 -5.24 -1.29
C PHE A 345 9.28 -6.65 -1.49
N LEU A 346 10.61 -6.80 -1.51
CA LEU A 346 11.26 -8.09 -1.65
C LEU A 346 10.89 -9.06 -0.51
N ILE A 347 10.83 -8.57 0.74
CA ILE A 347 10.42 -9.37 1.90
C ILE A 347 8.98 -9.88 1.72
N GLY A 348 8.02 -8.97 1.44
CA GLY A 348 6.62 -9.35 1.26
C GLY A 348 6.41 -10.32 0.11
N HIS A 349 7.06 -10.04 -1.02
CA HIS A 349 6.97 -10.89 -2.20
C HIS A 349 7.62 -12.27 -2.00
N THR A 350 8.68 -12.33 -1.19
CA THR A 350 9.29 -13.62 -0.79
C THR A 350 8.31 -14.47 0.03
N PHE A 351 7.59 -13.89 0.99
CA PHE A 351 6.54 -14.61 1.71
C PHE A 351 5.46 -15.13 0.74
N PHE A 352 4.99 -14.28 -0.16
CA PHE A 352 4.02 -14.70 -1.16
C PHE A 352 4.51 -15.87 -2.01
N ILE A 353 5.75 -15.82 -2.53
CA ILE A 353 6.35 -16.88 -3.34
C ILE A 353 6.43 -18.19 -2.56
N ILE A 354 6.89 -18.17 -1.31
CA ILE A 354 7.04 -19.36 -0.48
C ILE A 354 5.68 -20.02 -0.23
N PHE A 355 4.71 -19.27 0.27
CA PHE A 355 3.40 -19.80 0.61
C PHE A 355 2.60 -20.22 -0.63
N ASN A 356 2.71 -19.47 -1.73
CA ASN A 356 2.10 -19.84 -2.99
C ASN A 356 2.76 -21.10 -3.59
N GLY A 357 4.08 -21.27 -3.42
CA GLY A 357 4.79 -22.47 -3.81
C GLY A 357 4.25 -23.72 -3.11
N PHE A 358 4.03 -23.67 -1.80
CA PHE A 358 3.38 -24.76 -1.06
C PHE A 358 1.98 -25.06 -1.58
N ALA A 359 1.20 -24.04 -1.88
CA ALA A 359 -0.14 -24.22 -2.44
C ALA A 359 -0.12 -24.83 -3.84
N VAL A 360 0.79 -24.40 -4.71
CA VAL A 360 0.94 -24.99 -6.05
C VAL A 360 1.30 -26.46 -5.97
N MET A 361 2.25 -26.86 -5.10
CA MET A 361 2.60 -28.26 -4.87
C MET A 361 1.41 -29.08 -4.38
N TYR A 362 0.56 -28.50 -3.53
CA TYR A 362 -0.68 -29.12 -3.07
C TYR A 362 -1.71 -29.29 -4.20
N TYR A 363 -1.99 -28.23 -4.98
CA TYR A 363 -2.95 -28.30 -6.08
C TYR A 363 -2.50 -29.26 -7.21
N MET A 364 -1.20 -29.43 -7.39
CA MET A 364 -0.66 -30.43 -8.32
C MET A 364 -0.67 -31.87 -7.77
N GLY A 365 -1.04 -32.06 -6.51
CA GLY A 365 -1.11 -33.37 -5.87
C GLY A 365 0.24 -33.91 -5.41
N PHE A 366 1.32 -33.11 -5.38
CA PHE A 366 2.65 -33.56 -4.97
C PHE A 366 2.82 -33.71 -3.46
N VAL A 367 1.97 -33.02 -2.67
CA VAL A 367 2.03 -33.05 -1.20
C VAL A 367 0.67 -33.37 -0.60
N LYS A 368 0.70 -34.05 0.56
CA LYS A 368 -0.53 -34.34 1.32
C LYS A 368 -1.16 -33.04 1.84
N PRO A 369 -2.50 -32.99 1.94
CA PRO A 369 -3.20 -31.84 2.47
C PRO A 369 -2.82 -31.58 3.95
N ASN A 370 -2.44 -30.35 4.22
CA ASN A 370 -2.33 -29.80 5.57
C ASN A 370 -2.80 -28.34 5.55
N TYR A 371 -2.95 -27.70 6.71
CA TYR A 371 -3.46 -26.36 6.81
C TYR A 371 -2.64 -25.33 6.01
N ILE A 372 -1.30 -25.41 6.12
CA ILE A 372 -0.40 -24.44 5.47
C ILE A 372 -0.47 -24.55 3.95
N ASN A 373 -0.41 -25.75 3.38
CA ASN A 373 -0.40 -25.91 1.92
C ASN A 373 -1.79 -25.71 1.29
N SER A 374 -2.88 -26.04 2.01
CA SER A 374 -4.24 -25.78 1.54
C SER A 374 -4.66 -24.32 1.60
N HIS A 375 -4.11 -23.54 2.53
CA HIS A 375 -4.40 -22.09 2.72
C HIS A 375 -3.21 -21.20 2.31
N GLY A 376 -2.15 -21.76 1.74
CA GLY A 376 -0.89 -21.06 1.48
C GLY A 376 -1.05 -19.79 0.66
N VAL A 377 -1.86 -19.82 -0.41
CA VAL A 377 -2.07 -18.62 -1.23
C VAL A 377 -2.71 -17.49 -0.42
N GLY A 378 -3.74 -17.79 0.36
CA GLY A 378 -4.39 -16.78 1.21
C GLY A 378 -3.44 -16.19 2.26
N ILE A 379 -2.67 -17.04 2.94
CA ILE A 379 -1.66 -16.63 3.92
C ILE A 379 -0.59 -15.75 3.23
N GLY A 380 -0.10 -16.17 2.06
CA GLY A 380 0.89 -15.44 1.28
C GLY A 380 0.41 -14.04 0.87
N ILE A 381 -0.83 -13.93 0.36
CA ILE A 381 -1.45 -12.64 -0.01
C ILE A 381 -1.55 -11.71 1.20
N VAL A 382 -2.00 -12.21 2.36
CA VAL A 382 -2.16 -11.37 3.56
C VAL A 382 -0.81 -10.89 4.08
N LEU A 383 0.21 -11.75 4.14
CA LEU A 383 1.56 -11.37 4.56
C LEU A 383 2.21 -10.37 3.59
N GLU A 384 2.05 -10.58 2.28
CA GLU A 384 2.49 -9.60 1.28
C GLU A 384 1.74 -8.28 1.46
N ALA A 385 0.42 -8.31 1.61
CA ALA A 385 -0.39 -7.12 1.82
C ALA A 385 0.04 -6.32 3.06
N LEU A 386 0.32 -6.95 4.18
CA LEU A 386 0.82 -6.27 5.39
C LEU A 386 2.16 -5.57 5.15
N THR A 387 3.08 -6.24 4.45
CA THR A 387 4.38 -5.62 4.12
C THR A 387 4.26 -4.47 3.12
N LEU A 388 3.34 -4.55 2.15
CA LEU A 388 3.05 -3.47 1.22
C LEU A 388 2.39 -2.27 1.91
N ALA A 389 1.49 -2.49 2.88
CA ALA A 389 0.94 -1.42 3.72
C ALA A 389 2.05 -0.68 4.49
N PHE A 390 3.04 -1.41 5.01
CA PHE A 390 4.20 -0.83 5.66
C PHE A 390 5.04 0.04 4.70
N ILE A 391 5.18 -0.37 3.43
CA ILE A 391 5.88 0.43 2.40
C ILE A 391 5.21 1.80 2.23
N ILE A 392 3.88 1.83 2.16
CA ILE A 392 3.12 3.08 2.00
C ILE A 392 3.39 4.01 3.19
N SER A 393 3.28 3.49 4.43
CA SER A 393 3.54 4.25 5.65
C SER A 393 4.98 4.77 5.73
N TYR A 394 5.96 3.93 5.36
CA TYR A 394 7.37 4.32 5.34
C TYR A 394 7.66 5.39 4.27
N ARG A 395 7.00 5.31 3.10
CA ARG A 395 7.12 6.34 2.06
C ARG A 395 6.57 7.69 2.52
N ILE A 396 5.45 7.71 3.22
CA ILE A 396 4.89 8.94 3.80
C ILE A 396 5.91 9.60 4.71
N LYS A 397 6.53 8.83 5.62
CA LYS A 397 7.59 9.33 6.51
C LYS A 397 8.76 9.94 5.74
N ILE A 398 9.27 9.26 4.70
CA ILE A 398 10.36 9.81 3.86
C ILE A 398 9.97 11.16 3.24
N LEU A 399 8.74 11.27 2.74
CA LEU A 399 8.26 12.52 2.11
C LEU A 399 8.12 13.66 3.13
N GLU A 400 7.69 13.36 4.35
CA GLU A 400 7.64 14.32 5.45
C GLU A 400 9.04 14.79 5.86
N ASP A 401 10.00 13.87 6.00
CA ASP A 401 11.40 14.21 6.30
C ASP A 401 12.02 15.10 5.21
N ILE A 402 11.74 14.81 3.94
CA ILE A 402 12.22 15.64 2.82
C ILE A 402 11.59 17.03 2.89
N ARG A 403 10.28 17.13 3.14
CA ARG A 403 9.58 18.41 3.24
C ARG A 403 10.11 19.25 4.39
N SER A 404 10.26 18.66 5.56
CA SER A 404 10.83 19.32 6.74
C SER A 404 12.22 19.89 6.46
N LYS A 405 13.11 19.09 5.83
CA LYS A 405 14.44 19.57 5.43
C LYS A 405 14.40 20.69 4.39
N GLN A 406 13.47 20.61 3.44
CA GLN A 406 13.29 21.69 2.46
C GLN A 406 12.84 22.99 3.12
N ASP A 407 11.92 22.91 4.08
CA ASP A 407 11.43 24.08 4.81
C ASP A 407 12.54 24.69 5.70
N GLU A 408 13.35 23.84 6.34
CA GLU A 408 14.54 24.29 7.08
C GLU A 408 15.56 24.98 6.17
N LEU A 409 15.89 24.39 5.02
CA LEU A 409 16.80 24.99 4.04
C LEU A 409 16.25 26.31 3.48
N LYS A 410 14.93 26.40 3.25
CA LYS A 410 14.30 27.67 2.85
C LYS A 410 14.46 28.73 3.94
N LYS A 411 14.21 28.37 5.20
CA LYS A 411 14.37 29.29 6.33
C LYS A 411 15.82 29.77 6.44
N GLN A 412 16.80 28.88 6.41
CA GLN A 412 18.22 29.24 6.42
C GLN A 412 18.64 30.13 5.23
N ALA A 413 18.04 29.88 4.06
CA ALA A 413 18.30 30.69 2.87
C ALA A 413 17.59 32.04 2.86
N SER A 414 16.58 32.25 3.69
CA SER A 414 15.73 33.46 3.74
C SER A 414 16.00 34.39 4.90
N THR A 415 16.63 33.92 5.98
CA THR A 415 16.87 34.71 7.20
C THR A 415 18.34 35.12 7.36
N ASP A 416 18.58 36.18 8.11
CA ASP A 416 19.89 36.56 8.63
C ASP A 416 20.22 35.68 9.86
N PRO A 417 21.38 35.04 9.93
CA PRO A 417 21.71 34.07 10.97
C PRO A 417 21.83 34.71 12.37
N LEU A 418 22.19 35.99 12.47
CA LEU A 418 22.35 36.70 13.74
C LEU A 418 21.00 37.18 14.30
N THR A 419 20.22 37.90 13.52
CA THR A 419 19.00 38.55 13.99
C THR A 419 17.74 37.75 13.79
N GLN A 420 17.79 36.67 12.98
CA GLN A 420 16.66 35.84 12.57
C GLN A 420 15.57 36.63 11.78
N LEU A 421 15.81 37.88 11.44
CA LEU A 421 15.02 38.63 10.48
C LEU A 421 15.25 38.11 9.08
N TYR A 422 14.43 38.51 8.11
CA TYR A 422 14.72 38.14 6.73
C TYR A 422 16.04 38.76 6.26
N ASN A 423 16.72 38.06 5.32
CA ASN A 423 17.88 38.63 4.67
C ASN A 423 17.49 39.47 3.44
N ARG A 424 18.42 40.30 2.96
CA ARG A 424 18.24 41.16 1.79
C ARG A 424 17.68 40.42 0.58
N ARG A 425 18.18 39.21 0.29
CA ARG A 425 17.76 38.46 -0.89
C ARG A 425 16.28 38.07 -0.82
N TYR A 426 15.83 37.57 0.31
CA TYR A 426 14.43 37.22 0.52
C TYR A 426 13.54 38.44 0.49
N PHE A 427 13.95 39.54 1.16
CA PHE A 427 13.21 40.79 1.19
C PHE A 427 12.94 41.33 -0.21
N ILE A 428 13.94 41.41 -1.08
CA ILE A 428 13.77 41.89 -2.45
C ILE A 428 12.84 40.97 -3.25
N ALA A 429 12.98 39.65 -3.12
CA ALA A 429 12.14 38.72 -3.85
C ALA A 429 10.67 38.80 -3.42
N GLU A 430 10.39 38.78 -2.11
CA GLU A 430 9.06 38.84 -1.55
C GLU A 430 8.44 40.24 -1.71
N GLY A 431 9.23 41.29 -1.50
CA GLY A 431 8.80 42.68 -1.67
C GLY A 431 8.36 42.97 -3.11
N ARG A 432 9.05 42.47 -4.12
CA ARG A 432 8.59 42.57 -5.53
C ARG A 432 7.23 41.90 -5.76
N TYR A 433 6.98 40.77 -5.08
CA TYR A 433 5.67 40.12 -5.11
C TYR A 433 4.60 40.99 -4.41
N MET A 434 4.95 41.60 -3.25
CA MET A 434 4.06 42.48 -2.50
C MET A 434 3.69 43.75 -3.31
N VAL A 435 4.61 44.37 -4.08
CA VAL A 435 4.32 45.48 -5.01
C VAL A 435 3.24 45.06 -6.02
N LYS A 436 3.38 43.92 -6.65
CA LYS A 436 2.39 43.41 -7.62
C LYS A 436 1.03 43.16 -6.98
N LYS A 437 1.02 42.62 -5.76
CA LYS A 437 -0.20 42.34 -4.99
C LYS A 437 -0.89 43.63 -4.56
N ALA A 438 -0.13 44.62 -4.09
CA ALA A 438 -0.65 45.90 -3.72
C ALA A 438 -1.26 46.66 -4.92
N ASN A 439 -0.62 46.60 -6.09
CA ASN A 439 -1.19 47.12 -7.34
C ASN A 439 -2.52 46.45 -7.69
N ALA A 440 -2.57 45.11 -7.65
CA ALA A 440 -3.79 44.34 -7.97
C ALA A 440 -4.94 44.59 -7.02
N ASN A 441 -4.66 44.88 -5.76
CA ASN A 441 -5.65 45.15 -4.71
C ASN A 441 -5.91 46.63 -4.47
N GLU A 442 -5.26 47.54 -5.21
CA GLU A 442 -5.31 49.00 -5.04
C GLU A 442 -4.98 49.44 -3.61
N THR A 443 -4.04 48.74 -2.94
CA THR A 443 -3.62 49.07 -1.57
C THR A 443 -2.29 49.80 -1.56
N SER A 444 -2.08 50.61 -0.51
CA SER A 444 -0.81 51.32 -0.30
C SER A 444 0.30 50.39 0.14
N LEU A 445 1.52 50.77 -0.15
CA LEU A 445 2.72 50.06 0.26
C LEU A 445 3.81 51.10 0.58
N SER A 446 4.45 51.00 1.75
CA SER A 446 5.50 51.93 2.17
C SER A 446 6.76 51.15 2.58
N VAL A 447 7.92 51.81 2.48
CA VAL A 447 9.21 51.25 2.85
C VAL A 447 9.93 52.15 3.84
N LEU A 448 10.54 51.54 4.83
CA LEU A 448 11.42 52.17 5.81
C LEU A 448 12.83 51.62 5.63
N THR A 449 13.82 52.51 5.61
CA THR A 449 15.26 52.15 5.77
C THR A 449 15.76 52.67 7.10
N ILE A 450 16.45 51.82 7.85
CA ILE A 450 16.80 52.08 9.26
C ILE A 450 18.28 51.73 9.45
N ASP A 451 18.96 52.60 10.21
CA ASP A 451 20.37 52.38 10.55
C ASP A 451 20.59 52.75 12.02
N ILE A 452 21.43 51.95 12.70
CA ILE A 452 21.76 52.19 14.12
C ILE A 452 22.81 53.28 14.24
N ASP A 453 22.43 54.37 14.88
CA ASP A 453 23.31 55.52 15.04
C ASP A 453 24.55 55.16 15.87
N HIS A 454 25.73 55.54 15.33
CA HIS A 454 27.02 55.33 15.97
C HIS A 454 27.35 53.87 16.32
N PHE A 455 26.82 52.92 15.55
CA PHE A 455 27.03 51.49 15.85
C PHE A 455 28.50 51.07 15.84
N LYS A 456 29.30 51.68 14.97
CA LYS A 456 30.75 51.49 14.96
C LYS A 456 31.38 51.82 16.32
N THR A 457 30.95 52.92 16.98
CA THR A 457 31.43 53.31 18.31
C THR A 457 31.06 52.26 19.38
N VAL A 458 29.89 51.60 19.27
CA VAL A 458 29.51 50.50 20.14
C VAL A 458 30.51 49.33 19.99
N ASN A 459 30.80 48.97 18.75
CA ASN A 459 31.79 47.92 18.44
C ASN A 459 33.20 48.26 18.94
N ASP A 460 33.64 49.47 18.67
CA ASP A 460 35.00 49.92 19.01
C ASP A 460 35.20 50.00 20.55
N ASN A 461 34.14 50.35 21.30
CA ASN A 461 34.23 50.48 22.77
C ASN A 461 33.96 49.16 23.52
N HIS A 462 33.13 48.29 22.99
CA HIS A 462 32.60 47.13 23.70
C HIS A 462 32.85 45.77 22.99
N GLY A 463 33.42 45.83 21.81
CA GLY A 463 33.69 44.63 20.98
C GLY A 463 32.50 44.14 20.15
N HIS A 464 32.80 43.37 19.12
CA HIS A 464 31.79 42.85 18.16
C HIS A 464 30.71 41.98 18.81
N ASN A 465 31.05 41.20 19.83
CA ASN A 465 30.04 40.37 20.53
C ASN A 465 28.93 41.20 21.19
N VAL A 466 29.29 42.37 21.73
CA VAL A 466 28.33 43.31 22.32
C VAL A 466 27.51 43.96 21.21
N GLY A 467 28.14 44.33 20.11
CA GLY A 467 27.43 44.81 18.93
C GLY A 467 26.40 43.81 18.39
N ASP A 468 26.75 42.53 18.35
CA ASP A 468 25.83 41.48 17.94
C ASP A 468 24.61 41.38 18.86
N LEU A 469 24.79 41.49 20.19
CA LEU A 469 23.66 41.51 21.15
C LEU A 469 22.76 42.75 20.95
N VAL A 470 23.36 43.89 20.63
CA VAL A 470 22.59 45.10 20.28
C VAL A 470 21.78 44.90 19.00
N LEU A 471 22.36 44.30 17.95
CA LEU A 471 21.65 43.98 16.70
C LEU A 471 20.48 43.02 16.94
N ILE A 472 20.67 41.98 17.74
CA ILE A 472 19.59 41.07 18.14
C ILE A 472 18.50 41.80 18.92
N GLY A 473 18.87 42.64 19.86
CA GLY A 473 17.92 43.42 20.65
C GLY A 473 17.11 44.41 19.80
N VAL A 474 17.76 45.15 18.90
CA VAL A 474 17.11 46.07 17.97
C VAL A 474 16.16 45.31 17.03
N ALA A 475 16.56 44.18 16.48
CA ALA A 475 15.68 43.31 15.70
C ALA A 475 14.43 42.89 16.48
N GLY A 476 14.56 42.57 17.76
CA GLY A 476 13.44 42.23 18.64
C GLY A 476 12.50 43.43 18.89
N VAL A 477 13.04 44.66 18.96
CA VAL A 477 12.23 45.88 19.02
C VAL A 477 11.43 46.08 17.73
N PHE A 478 12.07 45.92 16.56
CA PHE A 478 11.39 46.03 15.26
C PHE A 478 10.24 45.04 15.15
N GLN A 479 10.44 43.77 15.51
CA GLN A 479 9.38 42.75 15.51
C GLN A 479 8.22 43.11 16.44
N ARG A 480 8.48 43.72 17.60
CA ARG A 480 7.44 44.11 18.57
C ARG A 480 6.55 45.24 18.08
N PHE A 481 7.11 46.18 17.33
CA PHE A 481 6.39 47.37 16.84
C PHE A 481 5.86 47.22 15.42
N SER A 482 6.15 46.11 14.75
CA SER A 482 5.64 45.78 13.42
C SER A 482 4.48 44.78 13.52
N ARG A 483 3.67 44.70 12.46
CA ARG A 483 2.54 43.79 12.31
C ARG A 483 3.03 42.46 11.70
N ASP A 484 2.27 41.39 11.87
CA ASP A 484 2.62 40.07 11.26
C ASP A 484 2.76 40.11 9.74
N LYS A 485 2.07 41.05 9.07
CA LYS A 485 2.14 41.25 7.62
C LYS A 485 3.32 42.09 7.15
N ASP A 486 4.02 42.76 8.06
CA ASP A 486 5.16 43.60 7.73
C ASP A 486 6.37 42.74 7.44
N LEU A 487 7.14 43.11 6.40
CA LEU A 487 8.33 42.35 6.00
C LEU A 487 9.56 43.09 6.55
N ILE A 488 10.24 42.47 7.52
CA ILE A 488 11.40 43.05 8.19
C ILE A 488 12.67 42.29 7.79
N ALA A 489 13.68 43.00 7.35
CA ALA A 489 14.95 42.42 6.95
C ALA A 489 16.15 43.18 7.46
N ARG A 490 17.24 42.44 7.67
CA ARG A 490 18.58 43.02 7.83
C ARG A 490 19.30 43.03 6.47
N PHE A 491 19.70 44.17 5.98
CA PHE A 491 20.34 44.31 4.68
C PHE A 491 21.86 44.09 4.75
N GLY A 492 22.47 44.43 5.88
CA GLY A 492 23.90 44.20 6.16
C GLY A 492 24.39 45.10 7.31
N GLY A 493 25.46 44.69 8.01
CA GLY A 493 26.00 45.48 9.10
C GLY A 493 24.94 45.92 10.14
N GLU A 494 24.69 47.24 10.20
CA GLU A 494 23.72 47.87 11.07
C GLU A 494 22.45 48.38 10.35
N GLU A 495 22.29 47.99 9.07
CA GLU A 495 21.19 48.45 8.19
C GLU A 495 20.01 47.47 8.18
N PHE A 496 18.81 47.98 8.35
CA PHE A 496 17.54 47.24 8.32
C PHE A 496 16.55 47.88 7.37
N VAL A 497 15.69 47.09 6.78
CA VAL A 497 14.60 47.58 5.92
C VAL A 497 13.28 46.93 6.31
N ILE A 498 12.23 47.73 6.37
CA ILE A 498 10.86 47.26 6.68
C ILE A 498 9.95 47.67 5.52
N LEU A 499 9.16 46.74 5.03
CA LEU A 499 8.11 46.96 4.04
C LEU A 499 6.77 46.83 4.74
N LEU A 500 5.94 47.87 4.61
CA LEU A 500 4.66 48.00 5.30
C LEU A 500 3.51 47.89 4.27
N PRO A 501 2.89 46.72 4.11
CA PRO A 501 1.71 46.58 3.27
C PRO A 501 0.49 47.28 3.89
N GLU A 502 -0.40 47.80 3.03
CA GLU A 502 -1.61 48.50 3.42
C GLU A 502 -1.33 49.67 4.39
N ALA A 503 -0.21 50.33 4.21
CA ALA A 503 0.17 51.53 4.94
C ALA A 503 0.52 52.62 3.94
N GLY A 504 -0.17 53.74 4.04
CA GLY A 504 0.14 54.94 3.29
C GLY A 504 1.33 55.68 3.91
N TYR A 505 1.66 56.85 3.34
CA TYR A 505 2.83 57.62 3.78
C TYR A 505 2.74 58.08 5.23
N THR A 506 1.57 58.56 5.67
CA THR A 506 1.34 59.05 7.04
C THR A 506 1.45 57.92 8.06
N GLU A 507 0.78 56.79 7.80
CA GLU A 507 0.84 55.60 8.67
C GLU A 507 2.25 55.05 8.75
N ALA A 508 3.03 55.12 7.67
CA ALA A 508 4.43 54.71 7.65
C ALA A 508 5.31 55.63 8.51
N LEU A 509 5.12 56.95 8.48
CA LEU A 509 5.81 57.89 9.35
C LEU A 509 5.49 57.63 10.82
N GLU A 510 4.21 57.43 11.16
CA GLU A 510 3.81 57.09 12.53
C GLU A 510 4.42 55.76 13.00
N CYS A 511 4.46 54.77 12.13
CA CYS A 511 5.11 53.49 12.42
C CYS A 511 6.61 53.67 12.66
N ALA A 512 7.28 54.44 11.81
CA ALA A 512 8.71 54.72 11.92
C ALA A 512 9.03 55.45 13.23
N GLU A 513 8.25 56.45 13.62
CA GLU A 513 8.48 57.20 14.87
C GLU A 513 8.25 56.32 16.09
N ARG A 514 7.22 55.45 16.07
CA ARG A 514 6.98 54.46 17.13
C ARG A 514 8.13 53.49 17.27
N ILE A 515 8.73 53.04 16.14
CA ILE A 515 9.91 52.18 16.13
C ILE A 515 11.11 52.93 16.70
N ARG A 516 11.36 54.18 16.27
CA ARG A 516 12.46 55.02 16.74
C ARG A 516 12.41 55.22 18.25
N GLU A 517 11.25 55.65 18.75
CA GLU A 517 11.02 55.80 20.20
C GLU A 517 11.15 54.48 20.94
N GLY A 518 10.67 53.39 20.36
CA GLY A 518 10.80 52.05 20.93
C GLY A 518 12.24 51.64 21.13
N VAL A 519 13.14 51.94 20.16
CA VAL A 519 14.57 51.68 20.27
C VAL A 519 15.23 52.62 21.29
N GLU A 520 14.92 53.94 21.24
CA GLU A 520 15.51 54.91 22.15
C GLU A 520 15.16 54.65 23.62
N LYS A 521 13.94 54.19 23.92
CA LYS A 521 13.48 53.87 25.27
C LYS A 521 13.93 52.46 25.74
N HIS A 522 14.43 51.63 24.81
CA HIS A 522 14.81 50.25 25.15
C HIS A 522 16.21 50.22 25.79
N SER A 523 16.32 49.52 26.88
CA SER A 523 17.60 49.23 27.54
C SER A 523 18.13 47.87 27.14
N PHE A 524 19.17 47.86 26.32
CA PHE A 524 19.79 46.67 25.79
C PHE A 524 20.71 46.05 26.83
N LYS A 525 20.32 44.92 27.46
CA LYS A 525 21.14 44.15 28.37
C LYS A 525 22.15 43.36 27.57
N VAL A 526 23.44 43.61 27.73
CA VAL A 526 24.49 43.03 26.88
C VAL A 526 25.40 42.02 27.63
N ASN A 527 25.69 42.22 28.94
CA ASN A 527 26.44 41.27 29.78
C ASN A 527 26.12 41.58 31.26
N ASP A 528 26.72 40.84 32.22
CA ASP A 528 26.49 40.95 33.64
C ASP A 528 26.56 42.43 34.16
N GLY A 529 25.41 43.07 34.13
CA GLY A 529 25.26 44.43 34.65
C GLY A 529 25.45 45.58 33.61
N LEU A 530 25.94 45.30 32.40
CA LEU A 530 26.09 46.33 31.36
C LEU A 530 24.76 46.52 30.58
N THR A 531 24.25 47.72 30.57
CA THR A 531 23.07 48.13 29.81
C THR A 531 23.46 49.26 28.88
N LEU A 532 23.17 49.13 27.60
CA LEU A 532 23.42 50.14 26.58
C LEU A 532 22.10 50.75 26.11
N GLN A 533 22.14 52.01 25.72
CA GLN A 533 21.08 52.67 24.95
C GLN A 533 21.62 52.99 23.57
N VAL A 534 20.89 52.62 22.55
CA VAL A 534 21.20 52.97 21.16
C VAL A 534 20.04 53.72 20.54
N ARG A 535 20.34 54.43 19.48
CA ARG A 535 19.36 55.21 18.72
C ARG A 535 19.38 54.75 17.27
N VAL A 536 18.31 55.06 16.54
CA VAL A 536 18.20 54.75 15.11
C VAL A 536 17.77 56.00 14.34
N SER A 537 18.31 56.15 13.14
CA SER A 537 17.80 57.07 12.14
C SER A 537 16.98 56.30 11.13
N ILE A 538 15.87 56.84 10.66
CA ILE A 538 14.91 56.17 9.78
C ILE A 538 14.57 57.05 8.59
N GLY A 539 14.67 56.51 7.39
CA GLY A 539 14.13 57.09 6.16
C GLY A 539 12.85 56.38 5.73
N VAL A 540 11.84 57.14 5.36
CA VAL A 540 10.49 56.64 5.01
C VAL A 540 10.12 57.11 3.62
N THR A 541 9.55 56.22 2.81
CA THR A 541 8.87 56.60 1.56
C THR A 541 7.73 55.61 1.28
N TYR A 542 6.86 55.98 0.37
CA TYR A 542 5.88 55.03 -0.15
C TYR A 542 6.28 54.53 -1.54
N VAL A 543 5.78 53.38 -1.93
CA VAL A 543 6.01 52.78 -3.24
C VAL A 543 4.91 53.18 -4.20
N ASP A 544 5.26 53.66 -5.40
CA ASP A 544 4.26 53.91 -6.43
C ASP A 544 3.77 52.58 -7.03
N VAL A 545 2.78 52.00 -6.36
CA VAL A 545 2.22 50.70 -6.79
C VAL A 545 1.45 50.83 -8.11
N LYS A 546 0.93 52.03 -8.48
CA LYS A 546 0.16 52.23 -9.71
C LYS A 546 1.04 52.10 -10.96
N THR A 547 2.25 52.61 -10.90
CA THR A 547 3.23 52.50 -12.00
C THR A 547 4.04 51.22 -11.93
N LEU A 548 3.81 50.34 -10.93
CA LEU A 548 4.64 49.17 -10.65
C LEU A 548 6.11 49.55 -10.48
N GLU A 549 6.38 50.61 -9.76
CA GLU A 549 7.72 51.07 -9.47
C GLU A 549 8.60 49.90 -8.95
N PRO A 550 9.84 49.75 -9.45
CA PRO A 550 10.78 48.80 -8.87
C PRO A 550 10.99 49.05 -7.37
N LEU A 551 10.85 48.03 -6.53
CA LEU A 551 11.03 48.16 -5.08
C LEU A 551 12.38 48.76 -4.72
N GLU A 552 13.42 48.47 -5.49
CA GLU A 552 14.77 49.02 -5.31
C GLU A 552 14.81 50.53 -5.44
N SER A 553 14.02 51.11 -6.34
CA SER A 553 13.93 52.58 -6.51
C SER A 553 13.30 53.23 -5.28
N ALA A 554 12.27 52.63 -4.68
CA ALA A 554 11.68 53.09 -3.45
C ALA A 554 12.66 52.97 -2.26
N ILE A 555 13.42 51.87 -2.18
CA ILE A 555 14.47 51.71 -1.16
C ILE A 555 15.53 52.83 -1.31
N ASP A 556 15.98 53.11 -2.52
CA ASP A 556 16.96 54.18 -2.78
C ASP A 556 16.44 55.57 -2.37
N ARG A 557 15.11 55.84 -2.50
CA ARG A 557 14.52 57.07 -2.00
C ARG A 557 14.45 57.10 -0.47
N ALA A 558 14.10 56.02 0.16
CA ALA A 558 14.12 55.88 1.60
C ALA A 558 15.55 56.03 2.16
N ASP A 559 16.56 55.51 1.48
CA ASP A 559 17.98 55.70 1.86
C ASP A 559 18.44 57.16 1.79
N LYS A 560 17.96 57.92 0.79
CA LYS A 560 18.23 59.37 0.73
C LYS A 560 17.59 60.09 1.93
N ALA A 561 16.35 59.72 2.33
CA ALA A 561 15.71 60.25 3.52
C ALA A 561 16.45 59.85 4.81
N LEU A 562 16.94 58.63 4.89
CA LEU A 562 17.77 58.14 5.99
C LEU A 562 19.09 58.95 6.10
N TYR A 563 19.76 59.20 4.96
CA TYR A 563 20.95 60.03 4.93
C TYR A 563 20.69 61.45 5.48
N GLN A 564 19.54 62.04 5.18
CA GLN A 564 19.15 63.32 5.73
C GLN A 564 18.83 63.22 7.23
N ALA A 565 18.15 62.18 7.71
CA ALA A 565 17.95 61.94 9.14
C ALA A 565 19.30 61.93 9.90
N LYS A 566 20.30 61.29 9.30
CA LYS A 566 21.69 61.26 9.85
C LYS A 566 22.35 62.65 9.82
N SER A 567 22.22 63.41 8.73
CA SER A 567 22.83 64.74 8.58
C SER A 567 22.20 65.83 9.49
N LEU A 568 20.91 65.73 9.75
CA LEU A 568 20.19 66.64 10.62
C LEU A 568 20.39 66.40 12.12
N GLY A 569 21.22 65.44 12.51
CA GLY A 569 21.60 65.21 13.92
C GLY A 569 21.19 63.85 14.46
N ARG A 570 20.77 62.89 13.57
CA ARG A 570 20.40 61.52 13.93
C ARG A 570 19.18 61.38 14.82
N ASN A 571 18.87 60.18 15.27
CA ASN A 571 17.75 59.85 16.14
C ASN A 571 16.44 60.48 15.70
N ARG A 572 16.10 60.37 14.43
CA ARG A 572 14.89 60.97 13.83
C ARG A 572 14.38 60.19 12.63
N VAL A 573 13.18 60.50 12.29
CA VAL A 573 12.53 60.03 11.06
C VAL A 573 12.53 61.17 10.04
N CYS A 574 12.94 60.88 8.80
CA CYS A 574 12.78 61.75 7.65
C CYS A 574 12.02 61.02 6.55
N GLY A 575 11.11 61.74 5.88
CA GLY A 575 10.32 61.16 4.80
C GLY A 575 10.68 61.79 3.44
N ALA A 576 10.54 61.00 2.37
CA ALA A 576 10.68 61.45 0.97
C ALA A 576 9.38 61.14 0.21
N ASP A 577 8.78 62.22 -0.38
CA ASP A 577 7.61 62.11 -1.25
C ASP A 577 8.04 61.84 -2.72
N LEU A 578 7.11 61.30 -3.52
CA LEU A 578 7.34 61.04 -4.97
C LEU A 578 7.49 62.37 -5.76
N SER A 579 6.91 63.45 -5.29
CA SER A 579 6.80 64.70 -6.03
C SER A 579 7.94 65.71 -5.75
N ASP A 580 8.80 65.45 -4.74
CA ASP A 580 9.76 66.45 -4.30
C ASP A 580 11.19 65.93 -4.21
N SER A 581 12.12 66.67 -4.82
CA SER A 581 13.54 66.58 -4.53
C SER A 581 13.93 67.20 -3.17
N THR A 582 12.95 67.67 -2.39
CA THR A 582 13.08 68.31 -1.06
C THR A 582 12.43 67.44 0.00
N VAL A 583 13.17 67.14 1.03
CA VAL A 583 12.78 66.28 2.16
C VAL A 583 12.00 67.08 3.20
N TYR A 584 10.90 66.53 3.67
CA TYR A 584 10.07 67.08 4.71
C TYR A 584 10.63 66.77 6.12
N GLU A 585 10.90 67.82 6.94
CA GLU A 585 11.04 67.62 8.41
C GLU A 585 9.65 67.52 9.04
N PRO A 586 9.36 66.58 9.92
CA PRO A 586 8.12 66.60 10.68
C PRO A 586 8.15 67.81 11.62
N THR A 587 7.36 68.81 11.31
CA THR A 587 6.98 69.83 12.31
C THR A 587 6.33 69.10 13.50
N GLU A 588 6.73 69.48 14.74
CA GLU A 588 6.23 68.92 15.99
C GLU A 588 4.72 68.67 15.92
N ILE A 589 4.36 67.41 15.90
CA ILE A 589 2.96 67.01 16.10
C ILE A 589 2.64 67.36 17.56
N ALA A 590 1.92 68.48 17.76
CA ALA A 590 1.42 68.86 19.04
C ALA A 590 0.68 67.73 19.71
N ALA A 591 1.10 67.39 20.92
CA ALA A 591 0.52 66.34 21.75
C ALA A 591 -0.97 66.71 22.02
N THR A 592 -1.86 66.22 21.16
CA THR A 592 -3.29 66.20 21.48
C THR A 592 -3.53 65.00 22.39
N SER A 593 -3.67 65.31 23.68
CA SER A 593 -4.18 64.46 24.73
C SER A 593 -5.49 63.80 24.31
N TYR A 594 -5.52 62.52 24.27
CA TYR A 594 -6.76 61.74 24.32
C TYR A 594 -7.17 61.52 25.78
N PRO A 595 -8.48 61.60 26.09
CA PRO A 595 -9.02 61.36 27.42
C PRO A 595 -8.97 59.94 27.90
#